data_fec13f32672906e0f5cfe5612732798b
#
_entry.id   fec13f32672906e0f5cfe5612732798b
#
_cell.length_a   1.000
_cell.length_b   1.000
_cell.length_c   1.000
_cell.angle_alpha   90.00
_cell.angle_beta   90.00
_cell.angle_gamma   90.00
#
_symmetry.space_group_name_H-M   'P 1'
#
loop_
_entity.id
_entity.type
_entity.pdbx_description
1 polymer ?
#
loop_
_entity_poly.entity_id
_entity_poly.type
_entity_poly.pdbx_seq_one_letter_code
_entity_poly.pdbx_strand_id
1 'polypeptide(L)'
;RQMCIRDSVVTTPALSAQKVAVRVADMARRSHMPVLGVIENMGAFQTPDGQSWPLFGEGGGQRLAEEISAPLLGSIPLEPSISKGGDSGEPVAIQNGPAGNAFRKLATRIVEEILPPINMEDCSATEITEVAVTLRNE
;
A
#
# COMPACT_ATOMS: atom_id res chain seq x y z
N ARG A 1 -15.73 2.70 -19.09
CA ARG A 1 -15.79 2.82 -17.60
C ARG A 1 -14.38 2.82 -17.07
N GLN A 2 -13.89 3.97 -16.74
CA GLN A 2 -12.58 4.10 -16.12
C GLN A 2 -12.78 3.93 -14.61
N MET A 3 -12.62 2.71 -14.10
CA MET A 3 -12.44 2.55 -12.66
C MET A 3 -11.14 3.27 -12.30
N CYS A 4 -11.21 4.18 -11.34
CA CYS A 4 -10.03 4.87 -10.81
C CYS A 4 -9.22 3.88 -9.98
N ILE A 5 -8.58 2.90 -10.64
CA ILE A 5 -7.66 1.98 -10.00
C ILE A 5 -6.37 2.76 -9.75
N ARG A 6 -5.98 2.81 -8.51
CA ARG A 6 -4.72 3.39 -8.07
C ARG A 6 -4.00 2.35 -7.25
N ASP A 7 -2.72 2.15 -7.54
CA ASP A 7 -1.92 1.12 -6.91
C ASP A 7 -0.77 1.70 -6.10
N SER A 8 -0.27 0.93 -5.16
CA SER A 8 0.99 1.22 -4.46
C SER A 8 1.99 0.11 -4.74
N VAL A 9 3.26 0.48 -4.87
CA VAL A 9 4.34 -0.48 -5.06
C VAL A 9 4.92 -0.84 -3.69
N VAL A 10 4.91 -2.13 -3.35
CA VAL A 10 5.49 -2.63 -2.10
C VAL A 10 6.86 -3.22 -2.39
N THR A 11 7.86 -2.84 -1.61
CA THR A 11 9.24 -3.37 -1.69
C THR A 11 9.79 -3.67 -0.32
N THR A 12 10.96 -4.29 -0.26
CA THR A 12 11.78 -4.41 0.96
C THR A 12 13.03 -3.51 0.83
N PRO A 13 13.77 -3.26 1.91
CA PRO A 13 15.00 -2.47 1.83
C PRO A 13 16.08 -3.08 0.92
N ALA A 14 16.00 -4.37 0.61
CA ALA A 14 16.99 -5.09 -0.18
C ALA A 14 17.08 -4.59 -1.63
N LEU A 15 18.29 -4.37 -2.13
CA LEU A 15 18.54 -3.86 -3.48
C LEU A 15 17.96 -4.76 -4.59
N SER A 16 17.98 -6.08 -4.38
CA SER A 16 17.40 -7.05 -5.33
C SER A 16 15.88 -6.86 -5.50
N ALA A 17 15.17 -6.60 -4.38
CA ALA A 17 13.73 -6.34 -4.41
C ALA A 17 13.41 -5.03 -5.14
N GLN A 18 14.21 -3.99 -4.96
CA GLN A 18 14.03 -2.70 -5.65
C GLN A 18 14.08 -2.85 -7.17
N LYS A 19 15.03 -3.62 -7.70
CA LYS A 19 15.14 -3.88 -9.14
C LYS A 19 13.91 -4.55 -9.74
N VAL A 20 13.25 -5.40 -8.97
CA VAL A 20 11.98 -6.03 -9.38
C VAL A 20 10.84 -5.01 -9.30
N ALA A 21 10.78 -4.24 -8.23
CA ALA A 21 9.75 -3.25 -8.01
C ALA A 21 9.74 -2.12 -9.06
N VAL A 22 10.90 -1.70 -9.56
CA VAL A 22 10.99 -0.76 -10.69
C VAL A 22 10.25 -1.31 -11.92
N ARG A 23 10.45 -2.58 -12.24
CA ARG A 23 9.76 -3.22 -13.39
C ARG A 23 8.26 -3.28 -13.20
N VAL A 24 7.79 -3.49 -11.97
CA VAL A 24 6.35 -3.44 -11.62
C VAL A 24 5.80 -2.04 -11.83
N ALA A 25 6.50 -1.01 -11.37
CA ALA A 25 6.11 0.39 -11.59
C ALA A 25 6.07 0.75 -13.09
N ASP A 26 7.02 0.28 -13.88
CA ASP A 26 7.03 0.49 -15.32
C ASP A 26 5.85 -0.22 -16.01
N MET A 27 5.50 -1.42 -15.56
CA MET A 27 4.32 -2.14 -16.05
C MET A 27 3.04 -1.38 -15.72
N ALA A 28 2.89 -0.87 -14.51
CA ALA A 28 1.76 -0.06 -14.09
C ALA A 28 1.61 1.18 -14.99
N ARG A 29 2.70 1.90 -15.24
CA ARG A 29 2.71 3.07 -16.13
C ARG A 29 2.27 2.71 -17.57
N ARG A 30 2.78 1.61 -18.13
CA ARG A 30 2.38 1.14 -19.46
C ARG A 30 0.91 0.73 -19.55
N SER A 31 0.35 0.27 -18.42
CA SER A 31 -1.07 -0.08 -18.28
C SER A 31 -1.97 1.11 -17.88
N HIS A 32 -1.43 2.33 -17.87
CA HIS A 32 -2.13 3.55 -17.45
C HIS A 32 -2.70 3.47 -16.03
N MET A 33 -2.06 2.67 -15.16
CA MET A 33 -2.40 2.60 -13.74
C MET A 33 -1.56 3.60 -12.93
N PRO A 34 -2.16 4.61 -12.30
CA PRO A 34 -1.42 5.56 -11.47
C PRO A 34 -0.84 4.86 -10.24
N VAL A 35 0.46 5.05 -10.00
CA VAL A 35 1.13 4.60 -8.78
C VAL A 35 1.00 5.68 -7.72
N LEU A 36 0.29 5.38 -6.61
CA LEU A 36 0.11 6.30 -5.47
C LEU A 36 1.42 6.58 -4.75
N GLY A 37 2.27 5.58 -4.66
CA GLY A 37 3.54 5.68 -3.98
C GLY A 37 4.16 4.33 -3.66
N VAL A 38 5.21 4.36 -2.86
CA VAL A 38 5.98 3.19 -2.43
C VAL A 38 5.70 2.90 -0.96
N ILE A 39 5.55 1.64 -0.62
CA ILE A 39 5.52 1.13 0.76
C ILE A 39 6.75 0.26 0.97
N GLU A 40 7.56 0.59 1.96
CA GLU A 40 8.65 -0.28 2.38
C GLU A 40 8.14 -1.28 3.41
N ASN A 41 8.22 -2.57 3.11
CA ASN A 41 7.91 -3.67 4.03
C ASN A 41 9.21 -4.31 4.53
N MET A 42 9.16 -5.01 5.65
CA MET A 42 10.34 -5.61 6.29
C MET A 42 11.44 -4.58 6.58
N GLY A 43 11.07 -3.42 7.07
CA GLY A 43 12.00 -2.42 7.59
C GLY A 43 12.79 -2.94 8.78
N ALA A 44 13.39 -2.05 9.57
CA ALA A 44 14.21 -2.47 10.69
C ALA A 44 13.43 -3.30 11.72
N PHE A 45 14.05 -4.38 12.20
CA PHE A 45 13.56 -5.16 13.34
C PHE A 45 13.85 -4.39 14.64
N GLN A 46 12.83 -4.23 15.47
CA GLN A 46 12.96 -3.61 16.79
C GLN A 46 13.06 -4.67 17.85
N THR A 47 14.13 -4.62 18.65
CA THR A 47 14.29 -5.52 19.80
C THR A 47 13.56 -4.95 21.03
N PRO A 48 13.21 -5.78 22.03
CA PRO A 48 12.51 -5.31 23.24
C PRO A 48 13.28 -4.26 24.05
N ASP A 49 14.60 -4.23 23.93
CA ASP A 49 15.50 -3.24 24.54
C ASP A 49 15.63 -1.94 23.73
N GLY A 50 14.87 -1.82 22.64
CA GLY A 50 14.78 -0.61 21.82
C GLY A 50 15.86 -0.48 20.75
N GLN A 51 16.70 -1.50 20.53
CA GLN A 51 17.67 -1.48 19.44
C GLN A 51 16.98 -1.75 18.10
N SER A 52 17.49 -1.11 17.04
CA SER A 52 16.95 -1.24 15.68
C SER A 52 17.98 -1.95 14.79
N TRP A 53 17.55 -3.06 14.18
CA TRP A 53 18.40 -3.90 13.34
C TRP A 53 17.86 -3.95 11.91
N PRO A 54 18.53 -3.31 10.95
CA PRO A 54 18.11 -3.31 9.55
C PRO A 54 18.56 -4.59 8.84
N LEU A 55 17.90 -5.71 9.10
CA LEU A 55 18.31 -7.04 8.61
C LEU A 55 18.34 -7.15 7.08
N PHE A 56 17.55 -6.36 6.38
CA PHE A 56 17.49 -6.33 4.92
C PHE A 56 18.08 -5.05 4.31
N GLY A 57 18.82 -4.27 5.11
CA GLY A 57 19.37 -2.98 4.71
C GLY A 57 18.46 -1.81 5.06
N GLU A 58 18.84 -0.61 4.61
CA GLU A 58 18.15 0.64 4.95
C GLU A 58 17.85 1.49 3.71
N GLY A 59 16.75 2.24 3.77
CA GLY A 59 16.40 3.27 2.79
C GLY A 59 16.08 2.76 1.40
N GLY A 60 15.78 1.47 1.23
CA GLY A 60 15.44 0.90 -0.06
C GLY A 60 14.14 1.44 -0.62
N GLY A 61 13.14 1.62 0.23
CA GLY A 61 11.87 2.20 -0.16
C GLY A 61 12.01 3.64 -0.63
N GLN A 62 12.85 4.44 0.03
CA GLN A 62 13.12 5.82 -0.37
C GLN A 62 13.83 5.89 -1.72
N ARG A 63 14.86 5.08 -1.93
CA ARG A 63 15.57 5.01 -3.23
C ARG A 63 14.64 4.61 -4.36
N LEU A 64 13.77 3.62 -4.14
CA LEU A 64 12.79 3.22 -5.14
C LEU A 64 11.80 4.35 -5.42
N ALA A 65 11.31 5.04 -4.38
CA ALA A 65 10.38 6.16 -4.51
C ALA A 65 10.97 7.28 -5.38
N GLU A 66 12.24 7.61 -5.18
CA GLU A 66 12.98 8.58 -6.00
C GLU A 66 13.14 8.10 -7.45
N GLU A 67 13.53 6.83 -7.66
CA GLU A 67 13.75 6.25 -8.98
C GLU A 67 12.46 6.22 -9.83
N ILE A 68 11.32 5.90 -9.20
CA ILE A 68 10.03 5.87 -9.91
C ILE A 68 9.26 7.21 -9.85
N SER A 69 9.84 8.25 -9.24
CA SER A 69 9.22 9.57 -9.07
C SER A 69 7.84 9.49 -8.39
N ALA A 70 7.76 8.72 -7.31
CA ALA A 70 6.55 8.56 -6.49
C ALA A 70 6.90 8.77 -5.00
N PRO A 71 5.96 9.17 -4.14
CA PRO A 71 6.25 9.37 -2.72
C PRO A 71 6.49 8.03 -1.99
N LEU A 72 7.39 8.03 -0.99
CA LEU A 72 7.43 6.96 0.01
C LEU A 72 6.24 7.16 0.96
N LEU A 73 5.28 6.26 0.96
CA LEU A 73 4.07 6.35 1.79
C LEU A 73 4.35 5.99 3.25
N GLY A 74 5.21 5.02 3.48
CA GLY A 74 5.61 4.60 4.80
C GLY A 74 6.48 3.36 4.81
N SER A 75 6.97 2.99 5.99
CA SER A 75 7.73 1.76 6.23
C SER A 75 7.05 0.94 7.31
N ILE A 76 6.88 -0.35 7.05
CA ILE A 76 6.35 -1.35 7.98
C ILE A 76 7.54 -2.09 8.59
N PRO A 77 7.69 -2.12 9.91
CA PRO A 77 8.80 -2.80 10.56
C PRO A 77 8.75 -4.31 10.32
N LEU A 78 9.91 -4.95 10.40
CA LEU A 78 9.96 -6.41 10.46
C LEU A 78 9.53 -6.85 11.87
N GLU A 79 8.40 -7.54 11.95
CA GLU A 79 7.85 -8.00 13.23
C GLU A 79 7.19 -9.38 13.04
N PRO A 80 7.60 -10.42 13.81
CA PRO A 80 7.06 -11.78 13.67
C PRO A 80 5.55 -11.87 13.89
N SER A 81 4.97 -10.95 14.66
CA SER A 81 3.52 -10.86 14.90
C SER A 81 2.72 -10.61 13.63
N ILE A 82 3.30 -9.96 12.61
CA ILE A 82 2.64 -9.67 11.33
C ILE A 82 2.30 -10.99 10.62
N SER A 83 3.28 -11.89 10.48
CA SER A 83 3.06 -13.19 9.85
C SER A 83 2.08 -14.03 10.66
N LYS A 84 2.31 -14.16 11.97
CA LYS A 84 1.46 -14.94 12.86
C LYS A 84 0.01 -14.45 12.84
N GLY A 85 -0.20 -13.13 12.90
CA GLY A 85 -1.53 -12.53 12.85
C GLY A 85 -2.23 -12.73 11.51
N GLY A 86 -1.49 -12.69 10.41
CA GLY A 86 -1.99 -13.01 9.07
C GLY A 86 -2.47 -14.46 8.97
N ASP A 87 -1.66 -15.40 9.44
CA ASP A 87 -1.97 -16.83 9.39
C ASP A 87 -3.15 -17.23 10.29
N SER A 88 -3.33 -16.55 11.42
CA SER A 88 -4.44 -16.80 12.36
C SER A 88 -5.73 -16.06 12.03
N GLY A 89 -5.73 -15.14 11.07
CA GLY A 89 -6.87 -14.27 10.77
C GLY A 89 -7.06 -13.13 11.78
N GLU A 90 -6.05 -12.84 12.60
CA GLU A 90 -6.02 -11.75 13.58
C GLU A 90 -4.97 -10.71 13.21
N PRO A 91 -5.22 -9.87 12.19
CA PRO A 91 -4.19 -9.00 11.63
C PRO A 91 -3.71 -7.97 12.66
N VAL A 92 -2.39 -7.75 12.72
CA VAL A 92 -1.77 -6.79 13.66
C VAL A 92 -2.25 -5.35 13.46
N ALA A 93 -2.78 -5.02 12.29
CA ALA A 93 -3.31 -3.68 11.99
C ALA A 93 -4.41 -3.23 12.96
N ILE A 94 -5.18 -4.16 13.52
CA ILE A 94 -6.22 -3.89 14.52
C ILE A 94 -5.71 -3.97 15.96
N GLN A 95 -4.46 -4.40 16.17
CA GLN A 95 -3.84 -4.54 17.48
C GLN A 95 -3.00 -3.30 17.84
N ASN A 96 -2.72 -3.13 19.13
CA ASN A 96 -1.77 -2.12 19.58
C ASN A 96 -0.34 -2.66 19.48
N GLY A 97 0.59 -1.83 19.02
CA GLY A 97 1.99 -2.19 18.86
C GLY A 97 2.66 -1.45 17.71
N PRO A 98 3.98 -1.60 17.54
CA PRO A 98 4.73 -0.89 16.50
C PRO A 98 4.20 -1.15 15.09
N ALA A 99 3.99 -2.42 14.73
CA ALA A 99 3.44 -2.80 13.42
C ALA A 99 2.02 -2.27 13.22
N GLY A 100 1.11 -2.46 14.19
CA GLY A 100 -0.25 -1.94 14.11
C GLY A 100 -0.31 -0.43 13.93
N ASN A 101 0.54 0.29 14.66
CA ASN A 101 0.68 1.75 14.51
C ASN A 101 1.20 2.13 13.12
N ALA A 102 2.17 1.40 12.58
CA ALA A 102 2.70 1.64 11.23
C ALA A 102 1.62 1.46 10.16
N PHE A 103 0.82 0.38 10.24
CA PHE A 103 -0.29 0.15 9.31
C PHE A 103 -1.36 1.24 9.40
N ARG A 104 -1.77 1.65 10.62
CA ARG A 104 -2.76 2.71 10.80
C ARG A 104 -2.26 4.05 10.26
N LYS A 105 -1.01 4.43 10.57
CA LYS A 105 -0.38 5.65 10.07
C LYS A 105 -0.32 5.67 8.54
N LEU A 106 0.04 4.53 7.94
CA LEU A 106 0.07 4.37 6.49
C LEU A 106 -1.34 4.53 5.89
N ALA A 107 -2.35 3.87 6.45
CA ALA A 107 -3.73 3.97 5.99
C ALA A 107 -4.27 5.41 6.09
N THR A 108 -4.06 6.09 7.22
CA THR A 108 -4.42 7.50 7.42
C THR A 108 -3.77 8.38 6.34
N ARG A 109 -2.47 8.22 6.12
CA ARG A 109 -1.76 9.01 5.10
C ARG A 109 -2.31 8.81 3.70
N ILE A 110 -2.61 7.55 3.33
CA ILE A 110 -3.19 7.26 2.02
C ILE A 110 -4.55 7.92 1.86
N VAL A 111 -5.41 7.80 2.87
CA VAL A 111 -6.79 8.31 2.80
C VAL A 111 -6.85 9.83 2.85
N GLU A 112 -6.08 10.46 3.73
CA GLU A 112 -6.19 11.90 4.00
C GLU A 112 -5.30 12.75 3.12
N GLU A 113 -4.09 12.26 2.75
CA GLU A 113 -3.09 13.06 2.04
C GLU A 113 -2.97 12.72 0.56
N ILE A 114 -3.23 11.47 0.17
CA ILE A 114 -2.89 10.97 -1.17
C ILE A 114 -4.13 10.75 -2.04
N LEU A 115 -5.21 10.22 -1.48
CA LEU A 115 -6.45 10.05 -2.23
C LEU A 115 -7.21 11.38 -2.27
N PRO A 116 -7.63 11.85 -3.48
CA PRO A 116 -8.54 12.97 -3.52
C PRO A 116 -9.85 12.60 -2.82
N PRO A 117 -10.57 13.58 -2.25
CA PRO A 117 -11.89 13.33 -1.68
C PRO A 117 -12.77 12.65 -2.74
N ILE A 118 -13.41 11.55 -2.36
CA ILE A 118 -14.35 10.85 -3.23
C ILE A 118 -15.59 11.74 -3.35
N ASN A 119 -15.73 12.39 -4.49
CA ASN A 119 -16.98 13.05 -4.83
C ASN A 119 -17.94 11.94 -5.25
N MET A 120 -18.89 11.59 -4.38
CA MET A 120 -19.89 10.53 -4.66
C MET A 120 -20.77 10.86 -5.87
N GLU A 121 -20.79 12.11 -6.32
CA GLU A 121 -21.48 12.55 -7.51
C GLU A 121 -20.85 12.07 -8.82
N ASP A 122 -19.52 11.82 -8.82
CA ASP A 122 -18.80 11.27 -9.98
C ASP A 122 -18.87 9.75 -10.08
N CYS A 123 -19.23 9.06 -9.00
CA CYS A 123 -19.59 7.65 -9.01
C CYS A 123 -21.10 7.53 -9.27
N SER A 124 -21.52 7.72 -10.51
CA SER A 124 -22.94 7.61 -10.86
C SER A 124 -23.45 6.19 -10.61
N ALA A 125 -24.00 5.98 -9.43
CA ALA A 125 -24.82 4.80 -9.11
C ALA A 125 -26.09 4.72 -9.98
N THR A 126 -26.40 5.78 -10.74
CA THR A 126 -27.54 5.92 -11.60
C THR A 126 -27.58 4.88 -12.74
N GLU A 127 -26.44 4.48 -13.28
CA GLU A 127 -26.39 3.48 -14.37
C GLU A 127 -26.64 2.04 -13.88
N ILE A 128 -26.36 1.72 -12.61
CA ILE A 128 -26.61 0.37 -12.07
C ILE A 128 -28.11 0.17 -11.85
N THR A 129 -28.83 1.21 -11.53
CA THR A 129 -30.28 1.14 -11.31
C THR A 129 -31.06 0.93 -12.61
N GLU A 130 -30.63 1.53 -13.72
CA GLU A 130 -31.27 1.33 -15.03
C GLU A 130 -31.07 -0.08 -15.57
N VAL A 131 -29.88 -0.67 -15.44
CA VAL A 131 -29.61 -2.05 -15.87
C VAL A 131 -30.42 -3.05 -15.02
N ALA A 132 -30.54 -2.83 -13.72
CA ALA A 132 -31.31 -3.70 -12.83
C ALA A 132 -32.82 -3.64 -13.09
N VAL A 133 -33.33 -2.50 -13.55
CA VAL A 133 -34.74 -2.33 -13.91
C VAL A 133 -35.05 -3.01 -15.25
N THR A 134 -34.15 -2.93 -16.23
CA THR A 134 -34.35 -3.56 -17.55
C THR A 134 -34.34 -5.09 -17.45
N LEU A 135 -33.53 -5.70 -16.58
CA LEU A 135 -33.48 -7.15 -16.38
C LEU A 135 -34.67 -7.73 -15.59
N ARG A 136 -35.53 -6.90 -14.98
CA ARG A 136 -36.74 -7.35 -14.27
C ARG A 136 -37.96 -7.37 -15.15
N ASN A 137 -37.92 -6.81 -16.34
CA ASN A 137 -39.03 -6.69 -17.25
C ASN A 137 -38.94 -7.63 -18.47
N GLU A 138 -37.96 -8.54 -18.49
CA GLU A 138 -37.87 -9.68 -19.41
C GLU A 138 -38.14 -11.00 -18.64
#